data_0f27762bb11698067a941b7ab588f263
#
_entry.id   0f27762bb11698067a941b7ab588f263
#
_cell.length_a   1.000
_cell.length_b   1.000
_cell.length_c   1.000
_cell.angle_alpha   90.00
_cell.angle_beta   90.00
_cell.angle_gamma   90.00
#
_symmetry.space_group_name_H-M   'P 1'
#
loop_
_entity.id
_entity.type
_entity.pdbx_description
1 polymer ?
#
loop_
_entity_poly.entity_id
_entity_poly.type
_entity_poly.pdbx_seq_one_letter_code
_entity_poly.pdbx_strand_id
1 'polypeptide(L)'
;MIKIYTTSWWGPCIAAKKMLDGMDIPYENIDIEEQGLNRDDLAKITGGHTVPQIIINDKAIGGFNELLQLNSSGKLKELLKDVWFFH
;
A
#
# COMPACT_ATOMS: atom_id res chain seq x y z
N MET A 1 10.12 3.39 0.38
CA MET A 1 9.37 2.67 1.42
C MET A 1 7.90 2.62 1.09
N ILE A 2 7.27 1.52 1.42
CA ILE A 2 5.83 1.35 1.19
C ILE A 2 5.09 1.44 2.52
N LYS A 3 4.02 2.23 2.54
CA LYS A 3 3.06 2.27 3.63
C LYS A 3 1.70 1.85 3.09
N ILE A 4 0.99 1.01 3.84
CA ILE A 4 -0.36 0.57 3.47
C ILE A 4 -1.31 0.90 4.60
N TYR A 5 -2.32 1.69 4.31
CA TYR A 5 -3.42 1.98 5.23
C TYR A 5 -4.52 0.94 4.97
N THR A 6 -4.82 0.14 5.98
CA THR A 6 -5.69 -1.03 5.83
C THR A 6 -6.71 -1.16 6.96
N THR A 7 -7.63 -2.10 6.77
CA THR A 7 -8.37 -2.73 7.87
C THR A 7 -8.00 -4.22 7.86
N SER A 8 -8.07 -4.87 9.01
CA SER A 8 -7.63 -6.27 9.14
C SER A 8 -8.57 -7.28 8.47
N TRP A 9 -9.81 -6.86 8.20
CA TRP A 9 -10.87 -7.77 7.76
C TRP A 9 -11.29 -7.60 6.29
N TRP A 10 -10.86 -6.54 5.61
CA TRP A 10 -11.28 -6.24 4.25
C TRP A 10 -10.45 -7.04 3.23
N GLY A 11 -11.14 -7.75 2.31
CA GLY A 11 -10.50 -8.64 1.33
C GLY A 11 -9.39 -7.99 0.52
N PRO A 12 -9.62 -6.83 -0.12
CA PRO A 12 -8.56 -6.16 -0.89
C PRO A 12 -7.33 -5.77 -0.05
N CYS A 13 -7.51 -5.44 1.23
CA CYS A 13 -6.38 -5.16 2.12
C CYS A 13 -5.56 -6.42 2.35
N ILE A 14 -6.23 -7.54 2.60
CA ILE A 14 -5.57 -8.83 2.79
C ILE A 14 -4.82 -9.22 1.52
N ALA A 15 -5.44 -9.05 0.36
CA ALA A 15 -4.83 -9.38 -0.93
C ALA A 15 -3.57 -8.53 -1.21
N ALA A 16 -3.63 -7.24 -0.94
CA ALA A 16 -2.48 -6.35 -1.13
C ALA A 16 -1.30 -6.77 -0.26
N LYS A 17 -1.56 -7.08 1.02
CA LYS A 17 -0.51 -7.52 1.94
C LYS A 17 0.09 -8.87 1.51
N LYS A 18 -0.75 -9.82 1.11
CA LYS A 18 -0.29 -11.12 0.63
C LYS A 18 0.58 -10.98 -0.62
N MET A 19 0.21 -10.10 -1.53
CA MET A 19 1.00 -9.86 -2.73
C MET A 19 2.40 -9.35 -2.38
N LEU A 20 2.49 -8.36 -1.52
CA LEU A 20 3.79 -7.81 -1.12
C LEU A 20 4.61 -8.82 -0.32
N ASP A 21 3.98 -9.57 0.57
CA ASP A 21 4.65 -10.64 1.32
C ASP A 21 5.19 -11.72 0.37
N GLY A 22 4.41 -12.12 -0.61
CA GLY A 22 4.82 -13.11 -1.60
C GLY A 22 5.96 -12.66 -2.49
N MET A 23 6.14 -11.36 -2.66
CA MET A 23 7.23 -10.77 -3.44
C MET A 23 8.42 -10.37 -2.55
N ASP A 24 8.37 -10.66 -1.25
CA ASP A 24 9.39 -10.27 -0.27
C ASP A 24 9.64 -8.76 -0.24
N ILE A 25 8.61 -7.97 -0.47
CA ILE A 25 8.69 -6.52 -0.43
C ILE A 25 8.29 -6.03 0.95
N PRO A 26 9.19 -5.36 1.68
CA PRO A 26 8.86 -4.83 3.01
C PRO A 26 7.90 -3.64 2.90
N TYR A 27 6.98 -3.55 3.85
CA TYR A 27 6.03 -2.45 3.94
C TYR A 27 5.63 -2.21 5.40
N GLU A 28 5.14 -1.01 5.67
CA GLU A 28 4.56 -0.68 6.96
C GLU A 28 3.03 -0.78 6.83
N ASN A 29 2.43 -1.67 7.62
CA ASN A 29 0.98 -1.80 7.67
C ASN A 29 0.42 -0.87 8.75
N ILE A 30 -0.48 0.01 8.35
CA ILE A 30 -1.14 0.95 9.26
C ILE A 30 -2.61 0.61 9.27
N ASP A 31 -3.06 -0.03 10.35
CA ASP A 31 -4.46 -0.37 10.55
C ASP A 31 -5.19 0.90 10.99
N ILE A 32 -6.09 1.40 10.14
CA ILE A 32 -6.78 2.67 10.42
C ILE A 32 -7.69 2.58 11.63
N GLU A 33 -8.24 1.41 11.91
CA GLU A 33 -9.09 1.21 13.07
C GLU A 33 -8.28 1.27 14.36
N GLU A 34 -7.11 0.63 14.39
CA GLU A 34 -6.20 0.69 15.54
C GLU A 34 -5.68 2.11 15.79
N GLN A 35 -5.48 2.88 14.73
CA GLN A 35 -5.00 4.25 14.83
C GLN A 35 -6.11 5.26 15.10
N GLY A 36 -7.35 4.81 15.13
CA GLY A 36 -8.48 5.72 15.34
C GLY A 36 -8.75 6.66 14.18
N LEU A 37 -8.30 6.31 12.98
CA LEU A 37 -8.51 7.12 11.78
C LEU A 37 -9.86 6.82 11.16
N ASN A 38 -10.62 7.87 10.85
CA ASN A 38 -11.83 7.73 10.07
C ASN A 38 -11.52 7.93 8.58
N ARG A 39 -12.54 7.80 7.72
CA ARG A 39 -12.34 7.92 6.27
C ARG A 39 -11.93 9.32 5.84
N ASP A 40 -12.39 10.35 6.54
CA ASP A 40 -11.97 11.73 6.25
C ASP A 40 -10.49 11.94 6.59
N ASP A 41 -10.03 11.37 7.71
CA ASP A 41 -8.62 11.40 8.08
C ASP A 41 -7.78 10.69 7.01
N LEU A 42 -8.24 9.53 6.56
CA LEU A 42 -7.58 8.76 5.52
C LEU A 42 -7.46 9.57 4.23
N ALA A 43 -8.52 10.25 3.83
CA ALA A 43 -8.53 11.07 2.63
C ALA A 43 -7.54 12.23 2.71
N LYS A 44 -7.39 12.84 3.87
CA LYS A 44 -6.41 13.91 4.08
C LYS A 44 -4.98 13.42 3.94
N ILE A 45 -4.72 12.19 4.36
CA ILE A 45 -3.38 11.59 4.30
C ILE A 45 -3.07 11.06 2.90
N THR A 46 -4.02 10.39 2.26
CA THR A 46 -3.79 9.60 1.05
C THR A 46 -4.49 10.12 -0.19
N GLY A 47 -5.49 10.95 -0.03
CA GLY A 47 -6.33 11.42 -1.14
C GLY A 47 -7.50 10.49 -1.46
N GLY A 48 -7.65 9.36 -0.78
CA GLY A 48 -8.73 8.40 -1.02
C GLY A 48 -9.45 8.00 0.26
N HIS A 49 -10.74 7.71 0.13
CA HIS A 49 -11.61 7.38 1.27
C HIS A 49 -11.74 5.88 1.52
N THR A 50 -11.18 5.05 0.65
CA THR A 50 -11.31 3.60 0.73
C THR A 50 -10.00 2.97 1.19
N VAL A 51 -10.07 1.74 1.70
CA VAL A 51 -8.90 0.93 2.02
C VAL A 51 -8.83 -0.26 1.07
N PRO A 52 -7.65 -0.73 0.70
CA PRO A 52 -6.33 -0.25 1.11
C PRO A 52 -5.96 1.06 0.40
N GLN A 53 -5.13 1.88 1.04
CA GLN A 53 -4.48 3.02 0.39
C GLN A 53 -2.98 2.83 0.51
N ILE A 54 -2.31 2.86 -0.62
CA ILE A 54 -0.89 2.51 -0.72
C ILE A 54 -0.07 3.75 -1.04
N ILE A 55 0.99 3.96 -0.26
CA ILE A 55 1.91 5.07 -0.46
C ILE A 55 3.29 4.49 -0.72
N ILE A 56 3.89 4.85 -1.82
CA ILE A 56 5.24 4.40 -2.21
C ILE A 56 6.13 5.63 -2.39
N ASN A 57 7.21 5.69 -1.62
CA ASN A 57 8.15 6.81 -1.67
C ASN A 57 7.43 8.16 -1.55
N ASP A 58 6.53 8.25 -0.57
CA ASP A 58 5.72 9.43 -0.26
C ASP A 58 4.70 9.82 -1.32
N LYS A 59 4.45 8.95 -2.31
CA LYS A 59 3.41 9.17 -3.33
C LYS A 59 2.23 8.25 -3.09
N ALA A 60 1.03 8.81 -3.05
CA ALA A 60 -0.19 8.03 -2.97
C ALA A 60 -0.44 7.34 -4.32
N ILE A 61 -0.48 6.02 -4.30
CA ILE A 61 -0.66 5.19 -5.51
C ILE A 61 -2.13 4.87 -5.72
N GLY A 62 -2.89 4.71 -4.65
CA GLY A 62 -4.27 4.28 -4.70
C GLY A 62 -4.46 2.95 -3.99
N GLY A 63 -5.36 2.13 -4.50
CA GLY A 63 -5.72 0.87 -3.89
C GLY A 63 -5.04 -0.34 -4.51
N PHE A 64 -5.65 -1.50 -4.28
CA PHE A 64 -5.09 -2.77 -4.75
C PHE A 64 -4.99 -2.84 -6.27
N ASN A 65 -6.00 -2.34 -7.00
CA ASN A 65 -5.98 -2.37 -8.47
C ASN A 65 -4.81 -1.57 -9.03
N GLU A 66 -4.54 -0.41 -8.47
CA GLU A 66 -3.42 0.43 -8.87
C GLU A 66 -2.09 -0.25 -8.57
N LEU A 67 -1.99 -0.96 -7.45
CA LEU A 67 -0.81 -1.75 -7.12
C LEU A 67 -0.58 -2.86 -8.13
N LEU A 68 -1.65 -3.57 -8.54
CA LEU A 68 -1.58 -4.60 -9.56
C LEU A 68 -1.10 -4.04 -10.89
N GLN A 69 -1.61 -2.87 -11.29
CA GLN A 69 -1.20 -2.22 -12.53
C GLN A 69 0.27 -1.83 -12.51
N LEU A 70 0.75 -1.29 -11.40
CA LEU A 70 2.16 -0.96 -11.25
C LEU A 70 3.04 -2.20 -11.37
N ASN A 71 2.61 -3.30 -10.77
CA ASN A 71 3.36 -4.54 -10.85
C ASN A 71 3.37 -5.10 -12.27
N SER A 72 2.22 -5.12 -12.95
CA SER A 72 2.10 -5.64 -14.30
C SER A 72 2.92 -4.85 -15.32
N SER A 73 3.05 -3.54 -15.13
CA SER A 73 3.80 -2.68 -16.04
C SER A 73 5.30 -2.65 -15.76
N GLY A 74 5.75 -3.29 -14.68
CA GLY A 74 7.14 -3.26 -14.25
C GLY A 74 7.54 -2.02 -13.47
N LYS A 75 6.62 -1.05 -13.32
CA LYS A 75 6.92 0.20 -12.61
C LYS A 75 7.13 0.02 -11.11
N LEU A 76 6.51 -1.01 -10.53
CA LEU A 76 6.69 -1.29 -9.11
C LEU A 76 8.16 -1.59 -8.80
N LYS A 77 8.81 -2.41 -9.60
CA LYS A 77 10.23 -2.72 -9.46
C LYS A 77 11.10 -1.47 -9.59
N GLU A 78 10.76 -0.59 -10.54
CA GLU A 78 11.49 0.67 -10.71
C GLU A 78 11.38 1.57 -9.49
N LEU A 79 10.18 1.69 -8.92
CA LEU A 79 9.95 2.51 -7.73
C LEU A 79 10.68 1.97 -6.51
N LEU A 80 10.87 0.66 -6.43
CA LEU A 80 11.51 -0.01 -5.30
C LEU A 80 12.94 -0.42 -5.58
N LYS A 81 13.50 0.00 -6.69
CA LYS A 81 14.82 -0.38 -7.15
C LYS A 81 15.90 -0.20 -6.08
N ASP A 82 15.89 0.93 -5.40
CA ASP A 82 16.88 1.23 -4.35
C ASP A 82 16.72 0.30 -3.15
N VAL A 83 15.50 -0.04 -2.80
CA VAL A 83 15.19 -0.94 -1.68
C VAL A 83 15.61 -2.36 -2.00
N TRP A 84 15.23 -2.85 -3.18
CA TRP A 84 15.54 -4.23 -3.59
C TRP A 84 17.02 -4.45 -3.88
N PHE A 85 17.67 -3.45 -4.38
CA PHE A 85 19.09 -3.54 -4.75
C PHE A 85 19.99 -3.84 -3.55
N PHE A 86 19.59 -3.40 -2.36
CA PHE A 86 20.36 -3.58 -1.13
C PHE A 86 19.86 -4.71 -0.25
N HIS A 87 18.90 -5.47 -0.71
CA HIS A 87 18.44 -6.68 -0.07
C HIS A 87 19.13 -7.92 -0.67
#